data_87af12e21f9144dd98ab87e44eb84b2b
#
_entry.id   87af12e21f9144dd98ab87e44eb84b2b
#
_cell.length_a   1.000
_cell.length_b   1.000
_cell.length_c   1.000
_cell.angle_alpha   90.00
_cell.angle_beta   90.00
_cell.angle_gamma   90.00
#
_symmetry.space_group_name_H-M   'P 1'
#
loop_
_entity.id
_entity.type
_entity.pdbx_description
1 polymer ?
#
loop_
_entity_poly.entity_id
_entity_poly.type
_entity_poly.pdbx_seq_one_letter_code
_entity_poly.pdbx_strand_id
1 'polypeptide(L)'
;MKKVFFVVTVVIGVALVAMMLNKPAPKEHFDAMIGVAQHVVDQEVTSDNVKRTIVQMGAEKLKEFGIEGIDAATLEKLGADVDLEEVTELGRDMMMNTAGYYLQSHMTVDDYYVATVGFLNYQGYNIPVTLGVMGKVYILVGEEQVRRMVR
;
A
#
# COMPACT_ATOMS: atom_id res chain seq x y z
N MET A 1 39.67 -30.51 -12.42
CA MET A 1 38.62 -29.66 -13.05
C MET A 1 37.25 -30.37 -13.12
N LYS A 2 37.12 -31.59 -13.62
CA LYS A 2 35.80 -32.31 -13.74
C LYS A 2 35.07 -32.45 -12.41
N LYS A 3 35.76 -32.79 -11.31
CA LYS A 3 35.14 -32.96 -9.97
C LYS A 3 34.57 -31.65 -9.41
N VAL A 4 35.29 -30.52 -9.59
CA VAL A 4 34.83 -29.21 -9.13
C VAL A 4 33.61 -28.76 -9.93
N PHE A 5 33.61 -28.96 -11.24
CA PHE A 5 32.48 -28.66 -12.10
C PHE A 5 31.23 -29.46 -11.69
N PHE A 6 31.40 -30.75 -11.42
CA PHE A 6 30.30 -31.62 -10.95
C PHE A 6 29.73 -31.14 -9.61
N VAL A 7 30.59 -30.82 -8.62
CA VAL A 7 30.15 -30.31 -7.32
C VAL A 7 29.38 -29.00 -7.47
N VAL A 8 29.90 -28.04 -8.28
CA VAL A 8 29.23 -26.77 -8.54
C VAL A 8 27.86 -26.98 -9.18
N THR A 9 27.76 -27.89 -10.17
CA THR A 9 26.48 -28.20 -10.83
C THR A 9 25.46 -28.77 -9.84
N VAL A 10 25.89 -29.69 -8.96
CA VAL A 10 25.02 -30.27 -7.93
C VAL A 10 24.55 -29.20 -6.94
N VAL A 11 25.43 -28.32 -6.47
CA VAL A 11 25.08 -27.24 -5.55
C VAL A 11 24.07 -26.29 -6.18
N ILE A 12 24.27 -25.90 -7.44
CA ILE A 12 23.32 -25.06 -8.18
C ILE A 12 21.96 -25.78 -8.31
N GLY A 13 21.97 -27.07 -8.67
CA GLY A 13 20.74 -27.86 -8.78
C GLY A 13 19.96 -27.92 -7.46
N VAL A 14 20.64 -28.17 -6.34
CA VAL A 14 20.02 -28.18 -5.01
C VAL A 14 19.48 -26.80 -4.65
N ALA A 15 20.23 -25.73 -4.93
CA ALA A 15 19.76 -24.37 -4.67
C ALA A 15 18.50 -24.02 -5.48
N LEU A 16 18.46 -24.39 -6.76
CA LEU A 16 17.26 -24.18 -7.59
C LEU A 16 16.04 -24.94 -7.06
N VAL A 17 16.22 -26.20 -6.68
CA VAL A 17 15.15 -27.01 -6.07
C VAL A 17 14.68 -26.37 -4.76
N ALA A 18 15.58 -25.92 -3.91
CA ALA A 18 15.24 -25.22 -2.68
C ALA A 18 14.46 -23.93 -2.94
N MET A 19 14.82 -23.16 -3.96
CA MET A 19 14.08 -21.97 -4.39
C MET A 19 12.66 -22.33 -4.86
N MET A 20 12.51 -23.40 -5.66
CA MET A 20 11.21 -23.84 -6.15
C MET A 20 10.28 -24.28 -5.01
N LEU A 21 10.82 -24.97 -3.99
CA LEU A 21 10.03 -25.48 -2.86
C LEU A 21 9.67 -24.40 -1.83
N ASN A 22 10.45 -23.32 -1.75
CA ASN A 22 10.26 -22.25 -0.78
C ASN A 22 9.76 -20.95 -1.45
N LYS A 23 8.90 -21.06 -2.45
CA LYS A 23 8.26 -19.86 -3.04
C LYS A 23 7.21 -19.31 -2.10
N PRO A 24 7.13 -17.98 -1.91
CA PRO A 24 6.05 -17.36 -1.16
C PRO A 24 4.69 -17.61 -1.81
N ALA A 25 3.67 -17.81 -0.98
CA ALA A 25 2.29 -17.93 -1.45
C ALA A 25 1.75 -16.56 -1.95
N PRO A 26 0.74 -16.53 -2.83
CA PRO A 26 0.11 -15.29 -3.28
C PRO A 26 -0.35 -14.38 -2.14
N LYS A 27 -0.83 -14.97 -1.04
CA LYS A 27 -1.24 -14.23 0.15
C LYS A 27 -0.09 -13.41 0.76
N GLU A 28 1.13 -13.93 0.78
CA GLU A 28 2.29 -13.24 1.36
C GLU A 28 2.66 -11.99 0.55
N HIS A 29 2.47 -12.01 -0.78
CA HIS A 29 2.62 -10.84 -1.64
C HIS A 29 1.56 -9.78 -1.33
N PHE A 30 0.32 -10.22 -1.15
CA PHE A 30 -0.77 -9.34 -0.77
C PHE A 30 -0.55 -8.71 0.60
N ASP A 31 -0.18 -9.53 1.61
CA ASP A 31 0.09 -9.05 2.97
C ASP A 31 1.26 -8.05 3.00
N ALA A 32 2.30 -8.28 2.18
CA ALA A 32 3.41 -7.34 2.04
C ALA A 32 2.95 -5.98 1.48
N MET A 33 2.09 -5.98 0.46
CA MET A 33 1.55 -4.75 -0.12
C MET A 33 0.56 -4.04 0.82
N ILE A 34 -0.23 -4.78 1.59
CA ILE A 34 -1.08 -4.21 2.66
C ILE A 34 -0.21 -3.50 3.70
N GLY A 35 0.93 -4.07 4.09
CA GLY A 35 1.88 -3.43 5.00
C GLY A 35 2.40 -2.09 4.48
N VAL A 36 2.72 -2.01 3.19
CA VAL A 36 3.12 -0.74 2.55
C VAL A 36 1.96 0.26 2.53
N ALA A 37 0.76 -0.19 2.15
CA ALA A 37 -0.43 0.65 2.15
C ALA A 37 -0.73 1.21 3.55
N GLN A 38 -0.63 0.38 4.58
CA GLN A 38 -0.80 0.81 5.97
C GLN A 38 0.19 1.90 6.37
N HIS A 39 1.46 1.73 6.03
CA HIS A 39 2.49 2.73 6.32
C HIS A 39 2.20 4.07 5.64
N VAL A 40 1.77 4.03 4.37
CA VAL A 40 1.37 5.24 3.62
C VAL A 40 0.12 5.89 4.25
N VAL A 41 -0.89 5.10 4.60
CA VAL A 41 -2.12 5.61 5.25
C VAL A 41 -1.81 6.24 6.60
N ASP A 42 -0.96 5.63 7.42
CA ASP A 42 -0.55 6.19 8.71
C ASP A 42 0.19 7.52 8.58
N GLN A 43 0.92 7.73 7.49
CA GLN A 43 1.59 9.00 7.21
C GLN A 43 0.64 10.07 6.66
N GLU A 44 -0.33 9.69 5.82
CA GLU A 44 -1.26 10.63 5.19
C GLU A 44 -2.43 11.00 6.11
N VAL A 45 -2.97 10.03 6.87
CA VAL A 45 -4.11 10.23 7.76
C VAL A 45 -3.62 10.55 9.18
N THR A 46 -3.15 11.76 9.35
CA THR A 46 -2.80 12.34 10.66
C THR A 46 -3.90 13.27 11.13
N SER A 47 -4.01 13.46 12.45
CA SER A 47 -4.98 14.39 13.04
C SER A 47 -4.88 15.80 12.46
N ASP A 48 -3.66 16.28 12.16
CA ASP A 48 -3.44 17.59 11.54
C ASP A 48 -3.95 17.65 10.09
N ASN A 49 -3.74 16.59 9.31
CA ASN A 49 -4.23 16.52 7.93
C ASN A 49 -5.76 16.40 7.91
N VAL A 50 -6.35 15.60 8.79
CA VAL A 50 -7.80 15.45 8.94
C VAL A 50 -8.42 16.79 9.34
N LYS A 51 -7.87 17.46 10.35
CA LYS A 51 -8.33 18.79 10.79
C LYS A 51 -8.31 19.80 9.65
N ARG A 52 -7.19 19.85 8.90
CA ARG A 52 -7.05 20.76 7.75
C ARG A 52 -8.09 20.48 6.66
N THR A 53 -8.32 19.21 6.36
CA THR A 53 -9.30 18.78 5.36
C THR A 53 -10.72 19.15 5.77
N ILE A 54 -11.10 18.92 7.03
CA ILE A 54 -12.42 19.29 7.57
C ILE A 54 -12.64 20.81 7.47
N VAL A 55 -11.63 21.60 7.83
CA VAL A 55 -11.69 23.06 7.75
C VAL A 55 -11.85 23.53 6.30
N GLN A 56 -11.09 22.95 5.36
CA GLN A 56 -11.20 23.30 3.95
C GLN A 56 -12.55 22.92 3.35
N MET A 57 -13.02 21.70 3.58
CA MET A 57 -14.32 21.24 3.08
C MET A 57 -15.47 22.04 3.70
N GLY A 58 -15.38 22.35 4.99
CA GLY A 58 -16.34 23.21 5.68
C GLY A 58 -16.41 24.60 5.06
N ALA A 59 -15.27 25.21 4.78
CA ALA A 59 -15.19 26.53 4.15
C ALA A 59 -15.77 26.54 2.72
N GLU A 60 -15.47 25.49 1.92
CA GLU A 60 -16.01 25.34 0.56
C GLU A 60 -17.53 25.17 0.58
N LYS A 61 -18.06 24.30 1.45
CA LYS A 61 -19.49 24.06 1.57
C LYS A 61 -20.25 25.32 2.02
N LEU A 62 -19.71 26.07 2.97
CA LEU A 62 -20.34 27.32 3.43
C LEU A 62 -20.40 28.38 2.31
N LYS A 63 -19.38 28.45 1.46
CA LYS A 63 -19.40 29.31 0.27
C LYS A 63 -20.48 28.89 -0.73
N GLU A 64 -20.64 27.57 -0.97
CA GLU A 64 -21.73 27.05 -1.82
C GLU A 64 -23.12 27.47 -1.31
N PHE A 65 -23.32 27.55 0.00
CA PHE A 65 -24.57 27.99 0.63
C PHE A 65 -24.71 29.54 0.74
N GLY A 66 -23.76 30.30 0.15
CA GLY A 66 -23.81 31.75 0.17
C GLY A 66 -23.49 32.39 1.53
N ILE A 67 -22.89 31.62 2.44
CA ILE A 67 -22.45 32.11 3.75
C ILE A 67 -21.01 32.57 3.61
N GLU A 68 -20.85 33.89 3.36
CA GLU A 68 -19.55 34.54 3.33
C GLU A 68 -19.21 35.13 4.71
N GLY A 69 -17.92 35.05 5.09
CA GLY A 69 -17.40 35.70 6.31
C GLY A 69 -17.15 34.80 7.49
N ILE A 70 -17.31 33.44 7.36
CA ILE A 70 -16.80 32.50 8.35
C ILE A 70 -15.34 32.22 8.04
N ASP A 71 -14.44 32.69 8.87
CA ASP A 71 -13.01 32.45 8.76
C ASP A 71 -12.63 31.05 9.27
N ALA A 72 -11.43 30.59 8.87
CA ALA A 72 -10.91 29.30 9.28
C ALA A 72 -10.78 29.17 10.81
N ALA A 73 -10.56 30.29 11.52
CA ALA A 73 -10.46 30.30 12.98
C ALA A 73 -11.81 30.06 13.66
N THR A 74 -12.91 30.52 13.06
CA THR A 74 -14.27 30.25 13.55
C THR A 74 -14.66 28.80 13.30
N LEU A 75 -14.32 28.22 12.13
CA LEU A 75 -14.51 26.80 11.83
C LEU A 75 -13.65 25.90 12.73
N GLU A 76 -12.46 26.32 13.06
CA GLU A 76 -11.60 25.60 14.01
C GLU A 76 -12.22 25.58 15.43
N LYS A 77 -12.86 26.65 15.88
CA LYS A 77 -13.57 26.69 17.16
C LYS A 77 -14.84 25.83 17.15
N LEU A 78 -15.59 25.83 16.03
CA LEU A 78 -16.76 24.99 15.86
C LEU A 78 -16.41 23.49 15.78
N GLY A 79 -15.22 23.16 15.24
CA GLY A 79 -14.69 21.80 15.18
C GLY A 79 -14.04 21.32 16.48
N ALA A 80 -13.93 22.16 17.52
CA ALA A 80 -13.32 21.79 18.80
C ALA A 80 -14.13 20.75 19.59
N ASP A 81 -15.43 20.58 19.27
CA ASP A 81 -16.30 19.55 19.86
C ASP A 81 -16.28 18.21 19.09
N VAL A 82 -15.54 18.13 17.97
CA VAL A 82 -15.40 16.88 17.20
C VAL A 82 -14.22 16.10 17.76
N ASP A 83 -14.45 14.85 18.13
CA ASP A 83 -13.37 13.94 18.51
C ASP A 83 -12.50 13.62 17.27
N LEU A 84 -11.43 14.40 17.12
CA LEU A 84 -10.51 14.27 15.99
C LEU A 84 -9.78 12.93 15.98
N GLU A 85 -9.64 12.28 17.12
CA GLU A 85 -9.00 10.96 17.23
C GLU A 85 -9.92 9.90 16.63
N GLU A 86 -11.21 9.90 16.98
CA GLU A 86 -12.21 8.99 16.41
C GLU A 86 -12.36 9.20 14.90
N VAL A 87 -12.43 10.44 14.43
CA VAL A 87 -12.50 10.75 12.98
C VAL A 87 -11.25 10.32 12.24
N THR A 88 -10.07 10.47 12.85
CA THR A 88 -8.80 10.05 12.27
C THR A 88 -8.73 8.52 12.16
N GLU A 89 -9.13 7.79 13.20
CA GLU A 89 -9.21 6.32 13.17
C GLU A 89 -10.19 5.82 12.11
N LEU A 90 -11.39 6.40 12.06
CA LEU A 90 -12.36 6.06 11.03
C LEU A 90 -11.82 6.33 9.61
N GLY A 91 -11.13 7.44 9.41
CA GLY A 91 -10.48 7.77 8.14
C GLY A 91 -9.42 6.76 7.74
N ARG A 92 -8.59 6.31 8.69
CA ARG A 92 -7.60 5.24 8.47
C ARG A 92 -8.26 3.94 8.09
N ASP A 93 -9.28 3.52 8.82
CA ASP A 93 -10.01 2.28 8.57
C ASP A 93 -10.67 2.29 7.19
N MET A 94 -11.29 3.39 6.80
CA MET A 94 -11.88 3.54 5.48
C MET A 94 -10.83 3.46 4.36
N MET A 95 -9.69 4.14 4.51
CA MET A 95 -8.61 4.09 3.54
C MET A 95 -7.98 2.71 3.45
N MET A 96 -7.76 2.03 4.58
CA MET A 96 -7.22 0.67 4.62
C MET A 96 -8.17 -0.34 3.98
N ASN A 97 -9.47 -0.24 4.25
CA ASN A 97 -10.48 -1.09 3.62
C ASN A 97 -10.51 -0.88 2.10
N THR A 98 -10.45 0.38 1.66
CA THR A 98 -10.41 0.73 0.24
C THR A 98 -9.14 0.20 -0.42
N ALA A 99 -7.97 0.38 0.20
CA ALA A 99 -6.70 -0.13 -0.30
C ALA A 99 -6.69 -1.66 -0.37
N GLY A 100 -7.21 -2.33 0.66
CA GLY A 100 -7.34 -3.78 0.69
C GLY A 100 -8.23 -4.32 -0.43
N TYR A 101 -9.40 -3.70 -0.63
CA TYR A 101 -10.30 -4.05 -1.73
C TYR A 101 -9.67 -3.82 -3.10
N TYR A 102 -8.99 -2.68 -3.27
CA TYR A 102 -8.30 -2.37 -4.52
C TYR A 102 -7.19 -3.38 -4.84
N LEU A 103 -6.33 -3.70 -3.87
CA LEU A 103 -5.28 -4.70 -4.04
C LEU A 103 -5.88 -6.07 -4.36
N GLN A 104 -6.92 -6.50 -3.63
CA GLN A 104 -7.58 -7.78 -3.88
C GLN A 104 -8.16 -7.88 -5.29
N SER A 105 -8.66 -6.78 -5.84
CA SER A 105 -9.31 -6.74 -7.16
C SER A 105 -8.32 -6.56 -8.32
N HIS A 106 -7.15 -5.96 -8.08
CA HIS A 106 -6.23 -5.52 -9.14
C HIS A 106 -4.83 -6.15 -9.03
N MET A 107 -4.55 -6.90 -7.96
CA MET A 107 -3.26 -7.57 -7.79
C MET A 107 -3.35 -9.03 -8.24
N THR A 108 -2.40 -9.44 -9.06
CA THR A 108 -2.18 -10.83 -9.48
C THR A 108 -0.79 -11.27 -9.11
N VAL A 109 -0.60 -12.56 -8.88
CA VAL A 109 0.72 -13.15 -8.59
C VAL A 109 1.00 -14.22 -9.62
N ASP A 110 2.03 -14.01 -10.42
CA ASP A 110 2.49 -14.97 -11.40
C ASP A 110 3.59 -15.86 -10.81
N ASP A 111 3.49 -17.15 -11.08
CA ASP A 111 4.43 -18.15 -10.61
C ASP A 111 5.46 -18.46 -11.71
N TYR A 112 6.71 -18.16 -11.41
CA TYR A 112 7.87 -18.57 -12.20
C TYR A 112 8.60 -19.71 -11.48
N TYR A 113 9.39 -20.49 -12.21
CA TYR A 113 10.02 -21.72 -11.68
C TYR A 113 10.72 -21.54 -10.31
N VAL A 114 11.43 -20.44 -10.12
CA VAL A 114 12.23 -20.20 -8.91
C VAL A 114 11.77 -18.97 -8.11
N ALA A 115 10.78 -18.24 -8.62
CA ALA A 115 10.30 -16.99 -8.03
C ALA A 115 8.81 -16.81 -8.28
N THR A 116 8.19 -15.93 -7.52
CA THR A 116 6.85 -15.42 -7.75
C THR A 116 6.89 -13.90 -7.90
N VAL A 117 6.08 -13.33 -8.78
CA VAL A 117 6.03 -11.88 -9.00
C VAL A 117 4.60 -11.40 -8.84
N GLY A 118 4.40 -10.48 -7.93
CA GLY A 118 3.12 -9.78 -7.78
C GLY A 118 3.05 -8.58 -8.69
N PHE A 119 1.99 -8.52 -9.49
CA PHE A 119 1.69 -7.41 -10.39
C PHE A 119 0.46 -6.67 -9.91
N LEU A 120 0.50 -5.36 -9.98
CA LEU A 120 -0.65 -4.49 -9.75
C LEU A 120 -1.11 -3.92 -11.09
N ASN A 121 -2.38 -4.14 -11.44
CA ASN A 121 -2.99 -3.50 -12.59
C ASN A 121 -3.38 -2.07 -12.21
N TYR A 122 -2.67 -1.10 -12.76
CA TYR A 122 -2.92 0.31 -12.56
C TYR A 122 -3.09 1.01 -13.92
N GLN A 123 -4.25 1.61 -14.16
CA GLN A 123 -4.59 2.29 -15.41
C GLN A 123 -4.37 1.43 -16.66
N GLY A 124 -4.61 0.11 -16.57
CA GLY A 124 -4.42 -0.83 -17.67
C GLY A 124 -2.99 -1.35 -17.85
N TYR A 125 -2.06 -0.95 -17.01
CA TYR A 125 -0.68 -1.44 -17.00
C TYR A 125 -0.45 -2.40 -15.83
N ASN A 126 0.17 -3.55 -16.11
CA ASN A 126 0.61 -4.47 -15.07
C ASN A 126 1.99 -4.05 -14.59
N ILE A 127 2.05 -3.49 -13.39
CA ILE A 127 3.28 -3.01 -12.75
C ILE A 127 3.78 -4.08 -11.78
N PRO A 128 5.01 -4.58 -11.90
CA PRO A 128 5.58 -5.49 -10.90
C PRO A 128 5.80 -4.73 -9.60
N VAL A 129 5.14 -5.17 -8.53
CA VAL A 129 5.16 -4.49 -7.23
C VAL A 129 5.85 -5.31 -6.15
N THR A 130 5.90 -6.63 -6.31
CA THR A 130 6.55 -7.53 -5.36
C THR A 130 7.29 -8.66 -6.06
N LEU A 131 8.37 -9.13 -5.44
CA LEU A 131 9.15 -10.29 -5.87
C LEU A 131 9.28 -11.28 -4.72
N GLY A 132 8.82 -12.50 -4.92
CA GLY A 132 8.94 -13.59 -3.96
C GLY A 132 10.07 -14.55 -4.34
N VAL A 133 11.05 -14.71 -3.46
CA VAL A 133 12.19 -15.63 -3.65
C VAL A 133 12.57 -16.24 -2.30
N MET A 134 12.81 -17.55 -2.25
CA MET A 134 13.32 -18.25 -1.07
C MET A 134 12.50 -17.99 0.21
N GLY A 135 11.18 -18.02 0.11
CA GLY A 135 10.27 -17.82 1.24
C GLY A 135 10.16 -16.37 1.73
N LYS A 136 10.66 -15.39 0.97
CA LYS A 136 10.57 -13.97 1.32
C LYS A 136 9.96 -13.18 0.18
N VAL A 137 9.17 -12.18 0.54
CA VAL A 137 8.62 -11.20 -0.41
C VAL A 137 9.38 -9.90 -0.28
N TYR A 138 9.85 -9.39 -1.41
CA TYR A 138 10.53 -8.10 -1.54
C TYR A 138 9.60 -7.12 -2.25
N ILE A 139 9.50 -5.91 -1.72
CA ILE A 139 8.73 -4.82 -2.34
C ILE A 139 9.61 -4.18 -3.43
N LEU A 140 9.07 -4.06 -4.65
CA LEU A 140 9.77 -3.49 -5.81
C LEU A 140 9.41 -2.02 -6.05
N VAL A 141 8.31 -1.54 -5.43
CA VAL A 141 7.83 -0.16 -5.58
C VAL A 141 8.17 0.66 -4.35
N GLY A 142 8.60 1.89 -4.55
CA GLY A 142 8.83 2.83 -3.46
C GLY A 142 7.51 3.39 -2.92
N GLU A 143 7.50 3.85 -1.66
CA GLU A 143 6.34 4.48 -1.00
C GLU A 143 5.76 5.64 -1.83
N GLU A 144 6.61 6.45 -2.46
CA GLU A 144 6.22 7.55 -3.35
C GLU A 144 5.38 7.08 -4.55
N GLN A 145 5.69 5.90 -5.10
CA GLN A 145 4.92 5.32 -6.21
C GLN A 145 3.56 4.84 -5.72
N VAL A 146 3.52 4.16 -4.56
CA VAL A 146 2.27 3.73 -3.93
C VAL A 146 1.40 4.95 -3.60
N ARG A 147 1.98 6.00 -3.04
CA ARG A 147 1.29 7.26 -2.72
C ARG A 147 0.64 7.92 -3.96
N ARG A 148 1.30 7.87 -5.11
CA ARG A 148 0.72 8.38 -6.38
C ARG A 148 -0.43 7.54 -6.91
N MET A 149 -0.45 6.24 -6.60
CA MET A 149 -1.53 5.33 -7.03
C MET A 149 -2.79 5.48 -6.17
N VAL A 150 -2.66 5.99 -4.95
CA VAL A 150 -3.76 6.16 -3.98
C VAL A 150 -4.40 7.55 -4.08
N ARG A 151 -3.71 8.53 -4.66
CA ARG A 151 -4.25 9.88 -4.94
C ARG A 151 -5.00 9.93 -6.27
#